data_c500320d34ecef1649fc9d335b9420e6
#
_entry.id   c500320d34ecef1649fc9d335b9420e6
#
_cell.length_a   1.000
_cell.length_b   1.000
_cell.length_c   1.000
_cell.angle_alpha   90.00
_cell.angle_beta   90.00
_cell.angle_gamma   90.00
#
_symmetry.space_group_name_H-M   'P 1'
#
loop_
_entity.id
_entity.type
_entity.pdbx_description
1 polymer ?
#
loop_
_entity_poly.entity_id
_entity_poly.type
_entity_poly.pdbx_seq_one_letter_code
_entity_poly.pdbx_strand_id
1 'polypeptide(L)'
;MQIPVRFKVIFMSFLAVFICYIDRVNISVAIIPMQEQFGWSESQVGIIFSSFYLGYVFTMTIGGFLADRYGGKVILGYGLLLWSLFTVLTPAFAYNGFFAVLFIRVLLGLGEGVTFPSWHSLYARWIPFEERTRSIAITNSGISVGTVFGYLVTTIIIFFYSWEWVFYSFGMLGVIWFFFWQRGITSYPNEHPKISSSELKLIIEKAPTSSLPKKISIFRLLSNLPFIAITIATFCHNWALFIFLSYLPKFINSPVSLGGLGINLDSGIFILLILIPSIFSVISLIAGGFLADSLIKKKYQVIKVRKVLNSVGFFGSAFVCF
;
A
#
# COMPACT_ATOMS: atom_id res chain seq x y z
N MET A 1 -5.47 -26.31 19.74
CA MET A 1 -4.59 -26.22 18.56
C MET A 1 -3.86 -24.89 18.60
N GLN A 2 -2.53 -24.88 18.60
CA GLN A 2 -1.78 -23.63 18.49
C GLN A 2 -1.83 -23.16 17.02
N ILE A 3 -2.14 -21.88 16.82
CA ILE A 3 -2.17 -21.27 15.48
C ILE A 3 -0.72 -21.32 14.93
N PRO A 4 -0.48 -21.88 13.72
CA PRO A 4 0.84 -21.90 13.11
C PRO A 4 1.46 -20.50 13.00
N VAL A 5 2.77 -20.39 13.25
CA VAL A 5 3.48 -19.11 13.30
C VAL A 5 3.42 -18.37 11.96
N ARG A 6 3.41 -19.09 10.84
CA ARG A 6 3.29 -18.49 9.50
C ARG A 6 2.02 -17.65 9.33
N PHE A 7 0.91 -18.01 9.96
CA PHE A 7 -0.31 -17.20 9.92
C PHE A 7 -0.17 -15.88 10.68
N LYS A 8 0.63 -15.88 11.76
CA LYS A 8 0.99 -14.66 12.46
C LYS A 8 1.84 -13.74 11.57
N VAL A 9 2.78 -14.31 10.80
CA VAL A 9 3.57 -13.55 9.81
C VAL A 9 2.66 -12.92 8.77
N ILE A 10 1.68 -13.67 8.23
CA ILE A 10 0.71 -13.17 7.25
C ILE A 10 -0.13 -12.04 7.85
N PHE A 11 -0.66 -12.23 9.03
CA PHE A 11 -1.51 -11.23 9.72
C PHE A 11 -0.74 -9.95 10.03
N MET A 12 0.48 -10.06 10.53
CA MET A 12 1.31 -8.87 10.82
C MET A 12 1.73 -8.15 9.53
N SER A 13 1.97 -8.88 8.44
CA SER A 13 2.23 -8.27 7.12
C SER A 13 0.98 -7.59 6.55
N PHE A 14 -0.20 -8.19 6.73
CA PHE A 14 -1.49 -7.55 6.40
C PHE A 14 -1.65 -6.23 7.16
N LEU A 15 -1.39 -6.23 8.48
CA LEU A 15 -1.46 -5.00 9.27
C LEU A 15 -0.45 -3.94 8.83
N ALA A 16 0.76 -4.34 8.41
CA ALA A 16 1.74 -3.40 7.85
C ALA A 16 1.23 -2.73 6.57
N VAL A 17 0.63 -3.50 5.64
CA VAL A 17 0.02 -2.96 4.42
C VAL A 17 -1.21 -2.11 4.74
N PHE A 18 -2.02 -2.52 5.71
CA PHE A 18 -3.16 -1.77 6.20
C PHE A 18 -2.74 -0.38 6.73
N ILE A 19 -1.73 -0.31 7.61
CA ILE A 19 -1.19 0.95 8.14
C ILE A 19 -0.60 1.81 7.02
N CYS A 20 0.17 1.21 6.09
CA CYS A 20 0.72 1.86 4.93
C CYS A 20 -0.36 2.62 4.11
N TYR A 21 -1.52 1.99 3.86
CA TYR A 21 -2.59 2.61 3.09
C TYR A 21 -3.44 3.60 3.89
N ILE A 22 -3.57 3.43 5.20
CA ILE A 22 -4.13 4.47 6.06
C ILE A 22 -3.29 5.74 5.95
N ASP A 23 -1.96 5.64 6.12
CA ASP A 23 -1.05 6.78 6.06
C ASP A 23 -1.00 7.42 4.68
N ARG A 24 -1.24 6.64 3.62
CA ARG A 24 -1.26 7.14 2.24
C ARG A 24 -2.51 7.97 1.94
N VAL A 25 -3.66 7.62 2.49
CA VAL A 25 -4.92 8.31 2.21
C VAL A 25 -5.26 9.40 3.24
N ASN A 26 -4.67 9.38 4.42
CA ASN A 26 -4.95 10.37 5.46
C ASN A 26 -4.66 11.80 5.00
N ILE A 27 -3.53 12.01 4.33
CA ILE A 27 -3.13 13.34 3.83
C ILE A 27 -4.09 13.86 2.77
N SER A 28 -4.74 12.99 1.98
CA SER A 28 -5.65 13.43 0.92
C SER A 28 -6.95 14.07 1.45
N VAL A 29 -7.35 13.70 2.67
CA VAL A 29 -8.44 14.34 3.40
C VAL A 29 -7.93 15.48 4.26
N ALA A 30 -6.85 15.28 5.01
CA ALA A 30 -6.27 16.27 5.91
C ALA A 30 -5.75 17.52 5.17
N ILE A 31 -5.36 17.39 3.91
CA ILE A 31 -4.88 18.53 3.09
C ILE A 31 -5.96 19.59 2.90
N ILE A 32 -7.26 19.23 3.01
CA ILE A 32 -8.37 20.18 2.83
C ILE A 32 -8.29 21.27 3.91
N PRO A 33 -8.41 20.96 5.21
CA PRO A 33 -8.25 21.99 6.27
C PRO A 33 -6.81 22.53 6.35
N MET A 34 -5.79 21.76 6.03
CA MET A 34 -4.41 22.28 5.99
C MET A 34 -4.22 23.35 4.91
N GLN A 35 -4.79 23.17 3.74
CA GLN A 35 -4.71 24.14 2.65
C GLN A 35 -5.38 25.46 3.05
N GLU A 36 -6.53 25.40 3.67
CA GLU A 36 -7.24 26.58 4.17
C GLU A 36 -6.43 27.29 5.26
N GLN A 37 -5.92 26.55 6.23
CA GLN A 37 -5.17 27.08 7.36
C GLN A 37 -3.85 27.74 6.95
N PHE A 38 -3.10 27.13 6.02
CA PHE A 38 -1.78 27.61 5.61
C PHE A 38 -1.78 28.44 4.31
N GLY A 39 -2.94 28.62 3.67
CA GLY A 39 -3.08 29.38 2.44
C GLY A 39 -2.36 28.77 1.23
N TRP A 40 -2.23 27.44 1.16
CA TRP A 40 -1.52 26.80 0.07
C TRP A 40 -2.30 26.86 -1.25
N SER A 41 -1.59 27.17 -2.34
CA SER A 41 -2.17 27.08 -3.68
C SER A 41 -2.38 25.65 -4.13
N GLU A 42 -3.22 25.45 -5.17
CA GLU A 42 -3.45 24.14 -5.77
C GLU A 42 -2.14 23.49 -6.26
N SER A 43 -1.25 24.26 -6.83
CA SER A 43 0.06 23.79 -7.27
C SER A 43 0.92 23.31 -6.08
N GLN A 44 0.88 24.02 -4.96
CA GLN A 44 1.60 23.60 -3.75
C GLN A 44 1.06 22.28 -3.18
N VAL A 45 -0.26 22.11 -3.17
CA VAL A 45 -0.89 20.84 -2.78
C VAL A 45 -0.44 19.70 -3.68
N GLY A 46 -0.41 19.91 -5.00
CA GLY A 46 0.11 18.92 -5.96
C GLY A 46 1.56 18.54 -5.69
N ILE A 47 2.41 19.53 -5.33
CA ILE A 47 3.81 19.28 -4.99
C ILE A 47 3.92 18.49 -3.66
N ILE A 48 3.08 18.79 -2.66
CA ILE A 48 3.03 18.03 -1.40
C ILE A 48 2.69 16.55 -1.67
N PHE A 49 1.69 16.26 -2.50
CA PHE A 49 1.38 14.89 -2.86
C PHE A 49 2.53 14.20 -3.61
N SER A 50 3.15 14.90 -4.55
CA SER A 50 4.22 14.37 -5.38
C SER A 50 5.51 14.12 -4.60
N SER A 51 5.82 14.94 -3.61
CA SER A 51 7.06 14.86 -2.81
C SER A 51 7.20 13.52 -2.09
N PHE A 52 6.12 12.92 -1.63
CA PHE A 52 6.10 11.58 -1.06
C PHE A 52 6.64 10.53 -2.04
N TYR A 53 6.21 10.59 -3.30
CA TYR A 53 6.58 9.59 -4.30
C TYR A 53 8.05 9.67 -4.71
N LEU A 54 8.71 10.82 -4.56
CA LEU A 54 10.16 10.94 -4.78
C LEU A 54 10.94 10.02 -3.82
N GLY A 55 10.62 10.07 -2.53
CA GLY A 55 11.22 9.19 -1.54
C GLY A 55 10.85 7.72 -1.76
N TYR A 56 9.57 7.45 -2.03
CA TYR A 56 9.00 6.12 -2.21
C TYR A 56 9.66 5.34 -3.35
N VAL A 57 9.78 5.93 -4.54
CA VAL A 57 10.38 5.28 -5.72
C VAL A 57 11.85 4.96 -5.48
N PHE A 58 12.59 5.86 -4.82
CA PHE A 58 13.98 5.66 -4.52
C PHE A 58 14.20 4.41 -3.65
N THR A 59 13.48 4.30 -2.55
CA THR A 59 13.64 3.17 -1.61
C THR A 59 12.93 1.89 -2.06
N MET A 60 11.88 1.96 -2.87
CA MET A 60 11.25 0.78 -3.45
C MET A 60 12.24 -0.07 -4.24
N THR A 61 13.11 0.59 -5.01
CA THR A 61 14.14 -0.11 -5.81
C THR A 61 15.25 -0.70 -4.93
N ILE A 62 15.74 0.05 -3.95
CA ILE A 62 16.85 -0.37 -3.08
C ILE A 62 16.35 -1.32 -2.00
N GLY A 63 15.10 -1.17 -1.56
CA GLY A 63 14.48 -1.93 -0.49
C GLY A 63 14.48 -3.44 -0.72
N GLY A 64 14.37 -3.89 -1.97
CA GLY A 64 14.49 -5.29 -2.32
C GLY A 64 15.87 -5.85 -1.97
N PHE A 65 16.92 -5.16 -2.38
CA PHE A 65 18.31 -5.57 -2.06
C PHE A 65 18.58 -5.56 -0.55
N LEU A 66 18.07 -4.55 0.15
CA LEU A 66 18.21 -4.46 1.60
C LEU A 66 17.45 -5.59 2.30
N ALA A 67 16.22 -5.89 1.87
CA ALA A 67 15.41 -6.96 2.44
C ALA A 67 16.01 -8.35 2.21
N ASP A 68 16.63 -8.59 1.06
CA ASP A 68 17.31 -9.84 0.77
C ASP A 68 18.61 -10.00 1.57
N ARG A 69 19.34 -8.91 1.77
CA ARG A 69 20.62 -8.91 2.49
C ARG A 69 20.45 -8.93 4.02
N TYR A 70 19.60 -8.09 4.56
CA TYR A 70 19.42 -7.91 6.01
C TYR A 70 18.19 -8.61 6.58
N GLY A 71 17.34 -9.18 5.71
CA GLY A 71 16.10 -9.85 6.08
C GLY A 71 14.88 -8.95 6.03
N GLY A 72 13.81 -9.46 5.43
CA GLY A 72 12.56 -8.70 5.25
C GLY A 72 11.93 -8.24 6.58
N LYS A 73 12.11 -9.00 7.68
CA LYS A 73 11.64 -8.63 9.02
C LYS A 73 12.27 -7.32 9.50
N VAL A 74 13.57 -7.18 9.34
CA VAL A 74 14.32 -6.01 9.85
C VAL A 74 13.96 -4.78 9.03
N ILE A 75 14.02 -4.90 7.70
CA ILE A 75 13.76 -3.76 6.80
C ILE A 75 12.32 -3.29 6.89
N LEU A 76 11.33 -4.20 6.91
CA LEU A 76 9.93 -3.83 7.09
C LEU A 76 9.69 -3.16 8.45
N GLY A 77 10.23 -3.74 9.51
CA GLY A 77 10.03 -3.23 10.86
C GLY A 77 10.57 -1.81 11.04
N TYR A 78 11.83 -1.58 10.69
CA TYR A 78 12.43 -0.25 10.82
C TYR A 78 11.90 0.75 9.79
N GLY A 79 11.57 0.31 8.57
CA GLY A 79 10.91 1.14 7.58
C GLY A 79 9.58 1.66 8.14
N LEU A 80 8.73 0.75 8.68
CA LEU A 80 7.45 1.11 9.29
C LEU A 80 7.63 2.06 10.48
N LEU A 81 8.56 1.79 11.37
CA LEU A 81 8.84 2.68 12.49
C LEU A 81 9.22 4.08 12.02
N LEU A 82 10.12 4.19 11.05
CA LEU A 82 10.59 5.48 10.53
C LEU A 82 9.46 6.29 9.91
N TRP A 83 8.66 5.70 9.00
CA TRP A 83 7.56 6.45 8.41
C TRP A 83 6.50 6.82 9.44
N SER A 84 6.23 5.95 10.43
CA SER A 84 5.28 6.25 11.50
C SER A 84 5.73 7.42 12.37
N LEU A 85 7.02 7.51 12.67
CA LEU A 85 7.59 8.67 13.37
C LEU A 85 7.47 9.94 12.53
N PHE A 86 7.74 9.86 11.23
CA PHE A 86 7.57 11.00 10.32
C PHE A 86 6.09 11.37 10.15
N THR A 87 5.16 10.41 10.21
CA THR A 87 3.73 10.69 10.26
C THR A 87 3.38 11.51 11.51
N VAL A 88 3.81 11.08 12.71
CA VAL A 88 3.61 11.84 13.96
C VAL A 88 4.21 13.25 13.90
N LEU A 89 5.35 13.41 13.25
CA LEU A 89 6.04 14.69 13.13
C LEU A 89 5.44 15.63 12.06
N THR A 90 4.61 15.11 11.15
CA THR A 90 4.04 15.90 10.04
C THR A 90 3.37 17.20 10.49
N PRO A 91 2.55 17.26 11.56
CA PRO A 91 1.97 18.51 12.01
C PRO A 91 3.03 19.55 12.42
N ALA A 92 4.03 19.16 13.17
CA ALA A 92 5.11 20.07 13.58
C ALA A 92 5.85 20.67 12.38
N PHE A 93 6.08 19.85 11.33
CA PHE A 93 6.69 20.34 10.08
C PHE A 93 5.74 21.23 9.28
N ALA A 94 4.43 20.99 9.32
CA ALA A 94 3.46 21.85 8.65
C ALA A 94 3.45 23.28 9.20
N TYR A 95 3.56 23.43 10.50
CA TYR A 95 3.67 24.75 11.15
C TYR A 95 5.00 25.45 10.85
N ASN A 96 6.05 24.71 10.46
CA ASN A 96 7.34 25.29 10.04
C ASN A 96 7.37 25.71 8.55
N GLY A 97 6.26 25.52 7.82
CA GLY A 97 6.07 26.03 6.47
C GLY A 97 6.17 24.97 5.37
N PHE A 98 5.89 25.43 4.15
CA PHE A 98 5.74 24.58 2.96
C PHE A 98 6.92 23.66 2.68
N PHE A 99 8.14 24.17 2.69
CA PHE A 99 9.33 23.35 2.41
C PHE A 99 9.60 22.29 3.47
N ALA A 100 9.24 22.55 4.72
CA ALA A 100 9.34 21.59 5.80
C ALA A 100 8.37 20.41 5.58
N VAL A 101 7.15 20.70 5.10
CA VAL A 101 6.21 19.64 4.71
C VAL A 101 6.75 18.81 3.57
N LEU A 102 7.33 19.41 2.53
CA LEU A 102 7.93 18.65 1.44
C LEU A 102 9.03 17.71 1.93
N PHE A 103 9.90 18.21 2.81
CA PHE A 103 10.98 17.43 3.37
C PHE A 103 10.48 16.21 4.16
N ILE A 104 9.53 16.42 5.09
CA ILE A 104 8.98 15.31 5.88
C ILE A 104 8.22 14.30 5.01
N ARG A 105 7.53 14.74 3.95
CA ARG A 105 6.86 13.88 2.98
C ARG A 105 7.84 13.00 2.20
N VAL A 106 8.99 13.53 1.78
CA VAL A 106 10.06 12.73 1.16
C VAL A 106 10.58 11.68 2.12
N LEU A 107 10.87 12.06 3.39
CA LEU A 107 11.34 11.12 4.41
C LEU A 107 10.31 10.01 4.69
N LEU A 108 9.03 10.36 4.75
CA LEU A 108 7.93 9.41 4.92
C LEU A 108 7.90 8.42 3.75
N GLY A 109 8.02 8.91 2.51
CA GLY A 109 8.13 8.08 1.31
C GLY A 109 9.33 7.14 1.35
N LEU A 110 10.51 7.62 1.80
CA LEU A 110 11.70 6.78 1.98
C LEU A 110 11.45 5.62 2.96
N GLY A 111 10.75 5.87 4.06
CA GLY A 111 10.40 4.82 5.03
C GLY A 111 9.40 3.81 4.47
N GLU A 112 8.39 4.26 3.72
CA GLU A 112 7.29 3.42 3.24
C GLU A 112 7.66 2.58 2.00
N GLY A 113 8.56 3.06 1.15
CA GLY A 113 8.91 2.39 -0.11
C GLY A 113 9.50 0.99 0.05
N VAL A 114 10.05 0.65 1.22
CA VAL A 114 10.58 -0.70 1.50
C VAL A 114 9.50 -1.73 1.82
N THR A 115 8.24 -1.33 2.02
CA THR A 115 7.16 -2.20 2.52
C THR A 115 6.94 -3.42 1.64
N PHE A 116 6.63 -3.21 0.36
CA PHE A 116 6.30 -4.30 -0.56
C PHE A 116 7.48 -5.26 -0.78
N PRO A 117 8.69 -4.82 -1.13
CA PRO A 117 9.80 -5.73 -1.32
C PRO A 117 10.15 -6.52 -0.04
N SER A 118 9.99 -5.90 1.14
CA SER A 118 10.36 -6.54 2.40
C SER A 118 9.46 -7.71 2.78
N TRP A 119 8.14 -7.56 2.72
CA TRP A 119 7.26 -8.68 3.05
C TRP A 119 7.27 -9.77 1.96
N HIS A 120 7.54 -9.42 0.68
CA HIS A 120 7.78 -10.42 -0.35
C HIS A 120 9.04 -11.26 -0.06
N SER A 121 10.15 -10.64 0.34
CA SER A 121 11.37 -11.34 0.77
C SER A 121 11.12 -12.23 1.99
N LEU A 122 10.33 -11.75 2.96
CA LEU A 122 9.94 -12.54 4.13
C LEU A 122 9.11 -13.77 3.74
N TYR A 123 8.14 -13.62 2.84
CA TYR A 123 7.28 -14.72 2.36
C TYR A 123 8.04 -15.77 1.59
N ALA A 124 9.10 -15.39 0.87
CA ALA A 124 9.96 -16.35 0.21
C ALA A 124 10.59 -17.36 1.19
N ARG A 125 10.74 -16.98 2.46
CA ARG A 125 11.35 -17.78 3.53
C ARG A 125 10.33 -18.46 4.45
N TRP A 126 9.18 -17.81 4.71
CA TRP A 126 8.20 -18.25 5.71
C TRP A 126 7.01 -19.03 5.14
N ILE A 127 6.67 -18.80 3.87
CA ILE A 127 5.42 -19.31 3.31
C ILE A 127 5.71 -20.43 2.30
N PRO A 128 5.16 -21.64 2.52
CA PRO A 128 5.22 -22.73 1.55
C PRO A 128 4.73 -22.30 0.17
N PHE A 129 5.34 -22.79 -0.89
CA PHE A 129 5.04 -22.38 -2.26
C PHE A 129 3.53 -22.47 -2.60
N GLU A 130 2.86 -23.52 -2.16
CA GLU A 130 1.43 -23.76 -2.41
C GLU A 130 0.51 -22.75 -1.72
N GLU A 131 0.91 -22.23 -0.54
CA GLU A 131 0.12 -21.26 0.23
C GLU A 131 0.45 -19.81 -0.15
N ARG A 132 1.50 -19.57 -0.94
CA ARG A 132 2.05 -18.23 -1.21
C ARG A 132 1.06 -17.31 -1.90
N THR A 133 0.36 -17.77 -2.93
CA THR A 133 -0.63 -16.96 -3.66
C THR A 133 -1.76 -16.48 -2.75
N ARG A 134 -2.29 -17.36 -1.91
CA ARG A 134 -3.33 -17.02 -0.95
C ARG A 134 -2.83 -16.04 0.11
N SER A 135 -1.63 -16.25 0.62
CA SER A 135 -1.02 -15.37 1.62
C SER A 135 -0.77 -13.97 1.08
N ILE A 136 -0.31 -13.85 -0.16
CA ILE A 136 -0.16 -12.57 -0.87
C ILE A 136 -1.51 -11.87 -1.03
N ALA A 137 -2.55 -12.60 -1.42
CA ALA A 137 -3.90 -12.03 -1.56
C ALA A 137 -4.45 -11.48 -0.23
N ILE A 138 -4.25 -12.24 0.88
CA ILE A 138 -4.64 -11.78 2.22
C ILE A 138 -3.87 -10.51 2.60
N THR A 139 -2.56 -10.47 2.39
CA THR A 139 -1.75 -9.29 2.72
C THR A 139 -2.15 -8.08 1.88
N ASN A 140 -2.37 -8.27 0.59
CA ASN A 140 -2.80 -7.19 -0.31
C ASN A 140 -4.23 -6.70 -0.03
N SER A 141 -5.10 -7.50 0.60
CA SER A 141 -6.41 -7.00 1.03
C SER A 141 -6.30 -5.85 2.05
N GLY A 142 -5.15 -5.75 2.74
CA GLY A 142 -4.81 -4.60 3.58
C GLY A 142 -4.82 -3.26 2.83
N ILE A 143 -4.58 -3.26 1.52
CA ILE A 143 -4.69 -2.08 0.64
C ILE A 143 -6.10 -1.50 0.71
N SER A 144 -7.07 -2.30 0.35
CA SER A 144 -8.47 -1.87 0.25
C SER A 144 -9.09 -1.60 1.63
N VAL A 145 -8.83 -2.47 2.59
CA VAL A 145 -9.33 -2.30 3.96
C VAL A 145 -8.70 -1.08 4.61
N GLY A 146 -7.40 -0.86 4.42
CA GLY A 146 -6.69 0.32 4.92
C GLY A 146 -7.17 1.62 4.27
N THR A 147 -7.46 1.60 2.97
CA THR A 147 -8.01 2.76 2.26
C THR A 147 -9.39 3.15 2.78
N VAL A 148 -10.32 2.19 2.87
CA VAL A 148 -11.68 2.44 3.38
C VAL A 148 -11.65 2.94 4.82
N PHE A 149 -10.88 2.26 5.67
CA PHE A 149 -10.72 2.63 7.08
C PHE A 149 -10.04 4.00 7.22
N GLY A 150 -8.97 4.24 6.44
CA GLY A 150 -8.24 5.50 6.45
C GLY A 150 -9.13 6.68 6.09
N TYR A 151 -9.89 6.61 5.02
CA TYR A 151 -10.82 7.66 4.64
C TYR A 151 -11.89 7.91 5.72
N LEU A 152 -12.54 6.84 6.18
CA LEU A 152 -13.60 6.95 7.17
C LEU A 152 -13.09 7.57 8.48
N VAL A 153 -12.03 7.01 9.04
CA VAL A 153 -11.51 7.43 10.35
C VAL A 153 -10.86 8.80 10.26
N THR A 154 -10.16 9.13 9.17
CA THR A 154 -9.60 10.47 8.95
C THR A 154 -10.70 11.52 8.96
N THR A 155 -11.80 11.31 8.21
CA THR A 155 -12.91 12.26 8.16
C THR A 155 -13.56 12.41 9.53
N ILE A 156 -13.76 11.31 10.27
CA ILE A 156 -14.32 11.34 11.63
C ILE A 156 -13.41 12.12 12.60
N ILE A 157 -12.10 11.88 12.56
CA ILE A 157 -11.15 12.59 13.43
C ILE A 157 -11.16 14.09 13.12
N ILE A 158 -11.17 14.49 11.86
CA ILE A 158 -11.19 15.91 11.48
C ILE A 158 -12.52 16.56 11.90
N PHE A 159 -13.63 15.84 11.81
CA PHE A 159 -14.94 16.35 12.21
C PHE A 159 -15.04 16.64 13.72
N PHE A 160 -14.54 15.75 14.57
CA PHE A 160 -14.65 15.88 16.03
C PHE A 160 -13.48 16.62 16.68
N TYR A 161 -12.31 16.65 16.03
CA TYR A 161 -11.07 17.21 16.58
C TYR A 161 -10.44 18.15 15.55
N SER A 162 -9.20 17.81 15.12
CA SER A 162 -8.48 18.59 14.11
C SER A 162 -7.61 17.66 13.25
N TRP A 163 -7.11 18.19 12.12
CA TRP A 163 -6.33 17.40 11.19
C TRP A 163 -5.00 16.85 11.79
N GLU A 164 -4.43 17.51 12.79
CA GLU A 164 -3.21 17.08 13.46
C GLU A 164 -3.39 15.71 14.15
N TRP A 165 -4.56 15.50 14.76
CA TRP A 165 -4.87 14.23 15.44
C TRP A 165 -4.89 13.03 14.52
N VAL A 166 -5.14 13.24 13.24
CA VAL A 166 -5.04 12.19 12.21
C VAL A 166 -3.61 11.64 12.17
N PHE A 167 -2.62 12.53 12.08
CA PHE A 167 -1.21 12.15 12.00
C PHE A 167 -0.70 11.56 13.31
N TYR A 168 -1.10 12.12 14.45
CA TYR A 168 -0.72 11.58 15.76
C TYR A 168 -1.27 10.18 15.99
N SER A 169 -2.55 9.95 15.71
CA SER A 169 -3.20 8.66 15.95
C SER A 169 -2.67 7.56 15.02
N PHE A 170 -2.55 7.83 13.73
CA PHE A 170 -2.10 6.85 12.76
C PHE A 170 -0.61 6.56 12.87
N GLY A 171 0.22 7.58 13.07
CA GLY A 171 1.63 7.35 13.32
C GLY A 171 1.89 6.55 14.60
N MET A 172 1.13 6.82 15.67
CA MET A 172 1.23 6.02 16.90
C MET A 172 0.79 4.56 16.70
N LEU A 173 -0.23 4.32 15.86
CA LEU A 173 -0.64 2.96 15.50
C LEU A 173 0.52 2.15 14.89
N GLY A 174 1.31 2.76 14.01
CA GLY A 174 2.49 2.13 13.42
C GLY A 174 3.61 1.88 14.43
N VAL A 175 3.85 2.82 15.36
CA VAL A 175 4.81 2.61 16.45
C VAL A 175 4.39 1.43 17.33
N ILE A 176 3.11 1.33 17.69
CA ILE A 176 2.57 0.20 18.46
C ILE A 176 2.77 -1.12 17.68
N TRP A 177 2.44 -1.13 16.39
CA TRP A 177 2.65 -2.29 15.54
C TRP A 177 4.11 -2.75 15.54
N PHE A 178 5.08 -1.82 15.48
CA PHE A 178 6.51 -2.13 15.50
C PHE A 178 6.91 -2.93 16.74
N PHE A 179 6.42 -2.60 17.93
CA PHE A 179 6.72 -3.36 19.16
C PHE A 179 6.21 -4.79 19.08
N PHE A 180 4.99 -5.00 18.58
CA PHE A 180 4.45 -6.35 18.37
C PHE A 180 5.20 -7.12 17.30
N TRP A 181 5.61 -6.44 16.23
CA TRP A 181 6.41 -7.01 15.16
C TRP A 181 7.75 -7.51 15.65
N GLN A 182 8.49 -6.69 16.39
CA GLN A 182 9.81 -7.05 16.89
C GLN A 182 9.78 -8.26 17.81
N ARG A 183 8.77 -8.37 18.67
CA ARG A 183 8.62 -9.48 19.61
C ARG A 183 8.00 -10.73 19.02
N GLY A 184 7.28 -10.60 17.93
CA GLY A 184 6.41 -11.64 17.40
C GLY A 184 6.90 -12.36 16.17
N ILE A 185 7.90 -11.83 15.47
CA ILE A 185 8.36 -12.33 14.17
C ILE A 185 9.89 -12.43 14.17
N THR A 186 10.43 -13.43 13.46
CA THR A 186 11.88 -13.60 13.19
C THR A 186 12.15 -13.55 11.68
N SER A 187 13.39 -13.29 11.31
CA SER A 187 13.79 -13.23 9.88
C SER A 187 13.73 -14.60 9.22
N TYR A 188 14.04 -15.65 9.97
CA TYR A 188 14.03 -17.02 9.50
C TYR A 188 13.13 -17.90 10.37
N PRO A 189 12.44 -18.90 9.79
CA PRO A 189 11.56 -19.80 10.54
C PRO A 189 12.25 -20.57 11.65
N ASN A 190 13.48 -21.05 11.41
CA ASN A 190 14.28 -21.83 12.37
C ASN A 190 14.73 -21.03 13.61
N GLU A 191 14.70 -19.71 13.54
CA GLU A 191 15.04 -18.83 14.67
C GLU A 191 13.85 -18.58 15.61
N HIS A 192 12.64 -18.97 15.20
CA HIS A 192 11.44 -18.62 15.96
C HIS A 192 11.21 -19.60 17.12
N PRO A 193 11.19 -19.10 18.39
CA PRO A 193 11.18 -19.96 19.58
C PRO A 193 9.92 -20.83 19.72
N LYS A 194 8.82 -20.46 19.08
CA LYS A 194 7.51 -21.12 19.20
C LYS A 194 7.09 -21.88 17.94
N ILE A 195 7.98 -22.04 16.97
CA ILE A 195 7.65 -22.82 15.76
C ILE A 195 7.61 -24.31 16.10
N SER A 196 6.59 -25.02 15.60
CA SER A 196 6.55 -26.47 15.76
C SER A 196 7.49 -27.17 14.76
N SER A 197 8.05 -28.31 15.17
CA SER A 197 8.92 -29.09 14.28
C SER A 197 8.20 -29.52 12.98
N SER A 198 6.89 -29.80 13.07
CA SER A 198 6.06 -30.14 11.90
C SER A 198 5.88 -28.95 10.96
N GLU A 199 5.69 -27.75 11.49
CA GLU A 199 5.56 -26.53 10.68
C GLU A 199 6.90 -26.17 10.02
N LEU A 200 8.00 -26.25 10.76
CA LEU A 200 9.33 -25.99 10.21
C LEU A 200 9.67 -26.98 9.08
N LYS A 201 9.38 -28.27 9.26
CA LYS A 201 9.57 -29.28 8.24
C LYS A 201 8.75 -29.00 6.99
N LEU A 202 7.46 -28.63 7.15
CA LEU A 202 6.58 -28.25 6.05
C LEU A 202 7.15 -27.07 5.23
N ILE A 203 7.67 -26.04 5.91
CA ILE A 203 8.23 -24.85 5.26
C ILE A 203 9.49 -25.24 4.47
N ILE A 204 10.40 -26.05 5.06
CA ILE A 204 11.66 -26.43 4.42
C ILE A 204 11.42 -27.39 3.25
N GLU A 205 10.59 -28.41 3.41
CA GLU A 205 10.34 -29.42 2.36
C GLU A 205 9.61 -28.83 1.14
N LYS A 206 8.73 -27.84 1.37
CA LYS A 206 7.99 -27.16 0.30
C LYS A 206 8.63 -25.83 -0.11
N ALA A 207 9.83 -25.54 0.38
CA ALA A 207 10.62 -24.43 -0.15
C ALA A 207 11.00 -24.76 -1.61
N PRO A 208 10.90 -23.79 -2.53
CA PRO A 208 11.33 -24.06 -3.89
C PRO A 208 12.81 -24.45 -3.89
N THR A 209 13.11 -25.60 -4.45
CA THR A 209 14.48 -26.07 -4.76
C THR A 209 15.06 -25.19 -5.87
N SER A 210 15.14 -23.89 -5.62
CA SER A 210 15.70 -22.98 -6.61
C SER A 210 17.22 -22.91 -6.41
N SER A 211 17.95 -23.42 -7.39
CA SER A 211 19.24 -22.86 -7.73
C SER A 211 19.16 -21.33 -7.61
N LEU A 212 20.12 -20.73 -6.90
CA LEU A 212 20.26 -19.26 -6.77
C LEU A 212 19.89 -18.59 -8.11
N PRO A 213 19.00 -17.60 -8.12
CA PRO A 213 18.59 -16.96 -9.37
C PRO A 213 19.85 -16.49 -10.08
N LYS A 214 20.07 -16.98 -11.31
CA LYS A 214 21.15 -16.47 -12.17
C LYS A 214 21.00 -14.96 -12.20
N LYS A 215 22.08 -14.22 -11.89
CA LYS A 215 22.10 -12.76 -11.98
C LYS A 215 21.62 -12.36 -13.39
N ILE A 216 20.38 -11.91 -13.48
CA ILE A 216 19.82 -11.46 -14.75
C ILE A 216 20.29 -10.02 -14.94
N SER A 217 20.96 -9.75 -16.05
CA SER A 217 21.34 -8.37 -16.40
C SER A 217 20.08 -7.51 -16.60
N ILE A 218 20.08 -6.31 -16.01
CA ILE A 218 19.00 -5.32 -16.17
C ILE A 218 18.75 -5.01 -17.65
N PHE A 219 19.81 -4.92 -18.46
CA PHE A 219 19.69 -4.72 -19.91
C PHE A 219 18.90 -5.83 -20.62
N ARG A 220 19.07 -7.08 -20.17
CA ARG A 220 18.31 -8.22 -20.72
C ARG A 220 16.83 -8.19 -20.33
N LEU A 221 16.50 -7.64 -19.16
CA LEU A 221 15.11 -7.42 -18.75
C LEU A 221 14.48 -6.29 -19.56
N LEU A 222 15.18 -5.17 -19.73
CA LEU A 222 14.70 -4.02 -20.50
C LEU A 222 14.59 -4.30 -22.01
N SER A 223 15.23 -5.34 -22.53
CA SER A 223 15.08 -5.80 -23.91
C SER A 223 13.96 -6.84 -24.08
N ASN A 224 13.30 -7.26 -23.00
CA ASN A 224 12.24 -8.27 -23.06
C ASN A 224 10.87 -7.61 -23.22
N LEU A 225 10.26 -7.74 -24.39
CA LEU A 225 8.97 -7.10 -24.74
C LEU A 225 7.84 -7.42 -23.76
N PRO A 226 7.62 -8.67 -23.33
CA PRO A 226 6.67 -9.00 -22.25
C PRO A 226 6.91 -8.24 -20.94
N PHE A 227 8.18 -8.09 -20.53
CA PHE A 227 8.53 -7.33 -19.33
C PHE A 227 8.21 -5.85 -19.47
N ILE A 228 8.55 -5.25 -20.62
CA ILE A 228 8.22 -3.85 -20.92
C ILE A 228 6.70 -3.65 -20.89
N ALA A 229 5.93 -4.53 -21.52
CA ALA A 229 4.47 -4.44 -21.55
C ALA A 229 3.85 -4.47 -20.14
N ILE A 230 4.32 -5.37 -19.27
CA ILE A 230 3.86 -5.45 -17.88
C ILE A 230 4.26 -4.18 -17.13
N THR A 231 5.47 -3.67 -17.33
CA THR A 231 5.96 -2.45 -16.66
C THR A 231 5.11 -1.24 -17.05
N ILE A 232 4.82 -1.05 -18.34
CA ILE A 232 3.96 0.05 -18.82
C ILE A 232 2.55 -0.09 -18.25
N ALA A 233 1.96 -1.28 -18.32
CA ALA A 233 0.62 -1.51 -17.78
C ALA A 233 0.56 -1.22 -16.26
N THR A 234 1.55 -1.67 -15.51
CA THR A 234 1.64 -1.41 -14.06
C THR A 234 1.83 0.08 -13.77
N PHE A 235 2.66 0.77 -14.56
CA PHE A 235 2.85 2.21 -14.44
C PHE A 235 1.53 2.97 -14.66
N CYS A 236 0.82 2.70 -15.76
CA CYS A 236 -0.45 3.36 -16.06
C CYS A 236 -1.51 3.10 -14.98
N HIS A 237 -1.59 1.85 -14.49
CA HIS A 237 -2.50 1.49 -13.41
C HIS A 237 -2.20 2.26 -12.11
N ASN A 238 -0.94 2.23 -11.67
CA ASN A 238 -0.55 2.92 -10.45
C ASN A 238 -0.68 4.44 -10.57
N TRP A 239 -0.36 5.01 -11.73
CA TRP A 239 -0.54 6.44 -11.99
C TRP A 239 -2.00 6.87 -11.76
N ALA A 240 -2.94 6.19 -12.40
CA ALA A 240 -4.36 6.48 -12.24
C ALA A 240 -4.82 6.25 -10.78
N LEU A 241 -4.43 5.13 -10.18
CA LEU A 241 -4.79 4.80 -8.80
C LEU A 241 -4.31 5.87 -7.81
N PHE A 242 -3.05 6.28 -7.90
CA PHE A 242 -2.49 7.23 -6.93
C PHE A 242 -3.02 8.64 -7.11
N ILE A 243 -3.28 9.10 -8.35
CA ILE A 243 -3.98 10.36 -8.57
C ILE A 243 -5.38 10.30 -7.95
N PHE A 244 -6.12 9.23 -8.22
CA PHE A 244 -7.46 9.05 -7.68
C PHE A 244 -7.46 9.07 -6.15
N LEU A 245 -6.60 8.28 -5.49
CA LEU A 245 -6.50 8.25 -4.04
C LEU A 245 -6.10 9.61 -3.43
N SER A 246 -5.25 10.38 -4.10
CA SER A 246 -4.78 11.66 -3.59
C SER A 246 -5.81 12.78 -3.78
N TYR A 247 -6.47 12.84 -4.94
CA TYR A 247 -7.29 13.98 -5.32
C TYR A 247 -8.81 13.77 -5.14
N LEU A 248 -9.29 12.55 -4.98
CA LEU A 248 -10.74 12.27 -4.83
C LEU A 248 -11.37 13.08 -3.69
N PRO A 249 -10.84 13.10 -2.45
CA PRO A 249 -11.43 13.88 -1.37
C PRO A 249 -11.48 15.37 -1.70
N LYS A 250 -10.40 15.88 -2.27
CA LYS A 250 -10.29 17.27 -2.65
C LYS A 250 -11.26 17.64 -3.78
N PHE A 251 -11.39 16.81 -4.81
CA PHE A 251 -12.35 16.99 -5.89
C PHE A 251 -13.79 17.07 -5.37
N ILE A 252 -14.17 16.23 -4.41
CA ILE A 252 -15.50 16.24 -3.80
C ILE A 252 -15.73 17.55 -3.03
N ASN A 253 -14.71 18.05 -2.32
CA ASN A 253 -14.83 19.26 -1.50
C ASN A 253 -14.70 20.56 -2.30
N SER A 254 -13.90 20.58 -3.37
CA SER A 254 -13.64 21.79 -4.15
C SER A 254 -14.92 22.42 -4.73
N PRO A 255 -15.01 23.76 -4.78
CA PRO A 255 -16.16 24.46 -5.34
C PRO A 255 -16.46 24.06 -6.79
N VAL A 256 -17.74 24.09 -7.17
CA VAL A 256 -18.18 23.80 -8.55
C VAL A 256 -17.52 24.74 -9.57
N SER A 257 -17.26 25.99 -9.19
CA SER A 257 -16.56 26.97 -10.03
C SER A 257 -15.12 26.59 -10.38
N LEU A 258 -14.51 25.70 -9.59
CA LEU A 258 -13.18 25.11 -9.82
C LEU A 258 -13.24 23.67 -10.36
N GLY A 259 -14.41 23.22 -10.81
CA GLY A 259 -14.62 21.90 -11.37
C GLY A 259 -14.83 20.78 -10.35
N GLY A 260 -14.99 21.11 -9.06
CA GLY A 260 -15.31 20.15 -8.00
C GLY A 260 -16.81 19.94 -7.81
N LEU A 261 -17.19 19.16 -6.77
CA LEU A 261 -18.61 18.88 -6.44
C LEU A 261 -19.18 19.85 -5.41
N GLY A 262 -18.38 20.65 -4.72
CA GLY A 262 -18.81 21.63 -3.72
C GLY A 262 -19.41 21.00 -2.44
N ILE A 263 -19.05 19.76 -2.11
CA ILE A 263 -19.61 19.03 -0.98
C ILE A 263 -18.67 19.18 0.21
N ASN A 264 -19.14 19.79 1.29
CA ASN A 264 -18.36 20.01 2.49
C ASN A 264 -17.91 18.72 3.17
N LEU A 265 -16.73 18.76 3.77
CA LEU A 265 -16.12 17.66 4.52
C LEU A 265 -17.03 17.14 5.65
N ASP A 266 -17.81 18.01 6.26
CA ASP A 266 -18.72 17.70 7.38
C ASP A 266 -20.02 17.00 6.93
N SER A 267 -20.22 16.85 5.63
CA SER A 267 -21.40 16.24 5.07
C SER A 267 -21.30 14.72 5.09
N GLY A 268 -22.35 14.03 5.55
CA GLY A 268 -22.46 12.57 5.41
C GLY A 268 -22.37 12.10 3.94
N ILE A 269 -22.74 12.96 2.97
CA ILE A 269 -22.61 12.69 1.53
C ILE A 269 -21.11 12.63 1.14
N PHE A 270 -20.27 13.48 1.73
CA PHE A 270 -18.83 13.44 1.49
C PHE A 270 -18.24 12.06 1.82
N ILE A 271 -18.59 11.54 3.00
CA ILE A 271 -18.15 10.20 3.45
C ILE A 271 -18.62 9.13 2.47
N LEU A 272 -19.88 9.15 2.07
CA LEU A 272 -20.41 8.19 1.11
C LEU A 272 -19.67 8.23 -0.23
N LEU A 273 -19.44 9.40 -0.78
CA LEU A 273 -18.78 9.57 -2.08
C LEU A 273 -17.31 9.14 -2.06
N ILE A 274 -16.61 9.30 -0.94
CA ILE A 274 -15.25 8.78 -0.77
C ILE A 274 -15.22 7.25 -0.64
N LEU A 275 -16.17 6.66 0.09
CA LEU A 275 -16.19 5.23 0.38
C LEU A 275 -16.70 4.38 -0.78
N ILE A 276 -17.71 4.87 -1.51
CA ILE A 276 -18.34 4.12 -2.62
C ILE A 276 -17.31 3.58 -3.62
N PRO A 277 -16.41 4.39 -4.22
CA PRO A 277 -15.43 3.87 -5.17
C PRO A 277 -14.49 2.82 -4.57
N SER A 278 -14.08 3.02 -3.32
CA SER A 278 -13.20 2.09 -2.61
C SER A 278 -13.88 0.75 -2.34
N ILE A 279 -15.16 0.76 -1.95
CA ILE A 279 -15.98 -0.45 -1.74
C ILE A 279 -16.20 -1.18 -3.07
N PHE A 280 -16.56 -0.46 -4.14
CA PHE A 280 -16.73 -1.05 -5.46
C PHE A 280 -15.42 -1.64 -6.01
N SER A 281 -14.27 -1.03 -5.70
CA SER A 281 -12.96 -1.60 -6.05
C SER A 281 -12.75 -2.97 -5.40
N VAL A 282 -13.09 -3.13 -4.11
CA VAL A 282 -13.03 -4.43 -3.41
C VAL A 282 -13.95 -5.45 -4.07
N ILE A 283 -15.20 -5.07 -4.33
CA ILE A 283 -16.19 -5.94 -4.96
C ILE A 283 -15.71 -6.38 -6.35
N SER A 284 -15.20 -5.45 -7.15
CA SER A 284 -14.68 -5.71 -8.50
C SER A 284 -13.46 -6.63 -8.48
N LEU A 285 -12.58 -6.48 -7.50
CA LEU A 285 -11.41 -7.34 -7.32
C LEU A 285 -11.85 -8.79 -7.05
N ILE A 286 -12.78 -8.97 -6.13
CA ILE A 286 -13.32 -10.29 -5.76
C ILE A 286 -14.07 -10.90 -6.94
N ALA A 287 -14.98 -10.16 -7.57
CA ALA A 287 -15.78 -10.61 -8.72
C ALA A 287 -14.87 -10.96 -9.91
N GLY A 288 -13.85 -10.16 -10.20
CA GLY A 288 -12.86 -10.41 -11.24
C GLY A 288 -12.06 -11.69 -10.99
N GLY A 289 -11.69 -11.97 -9.73
CA GLY A 289 -11.05 -13.22 -9.35
C GLY A 289 -11.93 -14.44 -9.60
N PHE A 290 -13.19 -14.41 -9.13
CA PHE A 290 -14.15 -15.49 -9.37
C PHE A 290 -14.44 -15.70 -10.87
N LEU A 291 -14.55 -14.62 -11.64
CA LEU A 291 -14.77 -14.69 -13.08
C LEU A 291 -13.57 -15.33 -13.78
N ALA A 292 -12.34 -14.92 -13.42
CA ALA A 292 -11.11 -15.51 -13.93
C ALA A 292 -11.06 -17.02 -13.67
N ASP A 293 -11.30 -17.43 -12.44
CA ASP A 293 -11.27 -18.85 -12.05
C ASP A 293 -12.35 -19.66 -12.77
N SER A 294 -13.56 -19.10 -12.93
CA SER A 294 -14.67 -19.74 -13.67
C SER A 294 -14.31 -19.96 -15.14
N LEU A 295 -13.70 -18.96 -15.78
CA LEU A 295 -13.28 -19.07 -17.19
C LEU A 295 -12.13 -20.08 -17.36
N ILE A 296 -11.17 -20.12 -16.43
CA ILE A 296 -10.08 -21.11 -16.44
C ILE A 296 -10.62 -22.53 -16.24
N LYS A 297 -11.59 -22.72 -15.33
CA LYS A 297 -12.26 -24.01 -15.14
C LYS A 297 -13.00 -24.49 -16.41
N LYS A 298 -13.52 -23.55 -17.22
CA LYS A 298 -14.10 -23.83 -18.54
C LYS A 298 -13.06 -24.10 -19.64
N LYS A 299 -11.78 -24.35 -19.26
CA LYS A 299 -10.64 -24.68 -20.14
C LYS A 299 -10.21 -23.53 -21.09
N TYR A 300 -10.58 -22.29 -20.82
CA TYR A 300 -10.01 -21.17 -21.55
C TYR A 300 -8.52 -21.00 -21.17
N GLN A 301 -7.70 -20.59 -22.13
CA GLN A 301 -6.28 -20.36 -21.90
C GLN A 301 -6.06 -19.25 -20.86
N VAL A 302 -5.28 -19.53 -19.82
CA VAL A 302 -5.00 -18.61 -18.71
C VAL A 302 -4.52 -17.24 -19.21
N ILE A 303 -3.63 -17.24 -20.21
CA ILE A 303 -3.09 -16.01 -20.80
C ILE A 303 -4.19 -15.17 -21.46
N LYS A 304 -5.12 -15.80 -22.20
CA LYS A 304 -6.24 -15.10 -22.84
C LYS A 304 -7.18 -14.51 -21.82
N VAL A 305 -7.55 -15.29 -20.78
CA VAL A 305 -8.42 -14.81 -19.69
C VAL A 305 -7.82 -13.58 -19.01
N ARG A 306 -6.54 -13.63 -18.63
CA ARG A 306 -5.86 -12.51 -17.98
C ARG A 306 -5.75 -11.29 -18.88
N LYS A 307 -5.44 -11.47 -20.17
CA LYS A 307 -5.39 -10.35 -21.13
C LYS A 307 -6.76 -9.67 -21.27
N VAL A 308 -7.83 -10.45 -21.45
CA VAL A 308 -9.19 -9.91 -21.60
C VAL A 308 -9.61 -9.13 -20.35
N LEU A 309 -9.44 -9.70 -19.15
CA LEU A 309 -9.83 -9.03 -17.90
C LEU A 309 -9.03 -7.74 -17.67
N ASN A 310 -7.73 -7.74 -17.94
CA ASN A 310 -6.93 -6.51 -17.87
C ASN A 310 -7.39 -5.47 -18.89
N SER A 311 -7.65 -5.89 -20.14
CA SER A 311 -8.14 -4.97 -21.18
C SER A 311 -9.48 -4.36 -20.81
N VAL A 312 -10.43 -5.16 -20.30
CA VAL A 312 -11.73 -4.65 -19.82
C VAL A 312 -11.53 -3.63 -18.70
N GLY A 313 -10.63 -3.90 -17.74
CA GLY A 313 -10.32 -2.95 -16.67
C GLY A 313 -9.76 -1.62 -17.18
N PHE A 314 -8.78 -1.66 -18.09
CA PHE A 314 -8.17 -0.45 -18.64
C PHE A 314 -9.09 0.34 -19.57
N PHE A 315 -9.72 -0.32 -20.54
CA PHE A 315 -10.60 0.35 -21.49
C PHE A 315 -11.91 0.80 -20.85
N GLY A 316 -12.44 0.03 -19.86
CA GLY A 316 -13.61 0.45 -19.10
C GLY A 316 -13.35 1.73 -18.31
N SER A 317 -12.20 1.84 -17.64
CA SER A 317 -11.81 3.06 -16.94
C SER A 317 -11.61 4.25 -17.89
N ALA A 318 -10.96 4.02 -19.04
CA ALA A 318 -10.77 5.06 -20.06
C ALA A 318 -12.11 5.55 -20.61
N PHE A 319 -13.05 4.66 -20.92
CA PHE A 319 -14.36 5.01 -21.46
C PHE A 319 -15.22 5.87 -20.51
N VAL A 320 -15.08 5.67 -19.21
CA VAL A 320 -15.79 6.48 -18.20
C VAL A 320 -15.19 7.89 -18.04
N CYS A 321 -13.90 8.07 -18.40
CA CYS A 321 -13.22 9.36 -18.31
C CYS A 321 -13.46 10.27 -19.55
N PHE A 322 -14.04 9.75 -20.61
CA PHE A 322 -14.45 10.48 -21.81
C PHE A 322 -15.97 10.62 -21.88
#